data_2b44e1517872a0867451577032de4d79
#
_entry.id   2b44e1517872a0867451577032de4d79
#
_cell.length_a   1.000
_cell.length_b   1.000
_cell.length_c   1.000
_cell.angle_alpha   90.00
_cell.angle_beta   90.00
_cell.angle_gamma   90.00
#
_symmetry.space_group_name_H-M   'P 1'
#
loop_
_entity.id
_entity.type
_entity.pdbx_description
1 polymer ?
#
loop_
_entity_poly.entity_id
_entity_poly.type
_entity_poly.pdbx_seq_one_letter_code
_entity_poly.pdbx_strand_id
1 'polypeptide(L)'
;MGMAVVVSPTQRPRPYPFKPVCSSTSKCRPAVILPGLGNNSGDYKKLEMTLNEYGVSTVVANVSRLDWFRNAAGLADPNYWRGTLRPRPVLDWYFKRIDEAIEKAKPLAPEGSLSLIGHSAGGWLARVYMEEFGFSDVSLLLTLGTPHLPPPKASPGVIDQTRGLLNYVEENCPKPVYTPQLKYVCVAGRYIQGARFFGNSYVDVDSVVPVNSDQPISEVAVMNNETNSTSVSTAFRARLVGQGYKQVCGQADVWGDGVVPEISAHLDGALNISLDGVYHSPVGSDDMLRPWYGSPAVVEKWIHHLLN
;
A
#
# COMPACT_ATOMS: atom_id res chain seq x y z
N MET A 1 41.04 41.50 30.77
CA MET A 1 39.77 41.23 30.09
C MET A 1 39.87 39.87 29.45
N GLY A 2 39.38 38.82 30.13
CA GLY A 2 39.40 37.45 29.63
C GLY A 2 38.04 37.09 29.05
N MET A 3 37.98 36.68 27.77
CA MET A 3 36.79 36.15 27.13
C MET A 3 36.59 34.69 27.54
N ALA A 4 35.49 34.40 28.21
CA ALA A 4 35.06 33.04 28.50
C ALA A 4 34.34 32.45 27.27
N VAL A 5 34.88 31.36 26.73
CA VAL A 5 34.21 30.57 25.66
C VAL A 5 33.19 29.66 26.33
N VAL A 6 31.91 29.89 26.05
CA VAL A 6 30.80 29.01 26.47
C VAL A 6 30.73 27.84 25.49
N VAL A 7 31.12 26.64 25.92
CA VAL A 7 30.94 25.39 25.17
C VAL A 7 29.53 24.89 25.44
N SER A 8 28.66 24.86 24.39
CA SER A 8 27.33 24.25 24.46
C SER A 8 27.43 22.74 24.71
N PRO A 9 26.60 22.17 25.58
CA PRO A 9 26.61 20.74 25.81
C PRO A 9 26.10 19.98 24.57
N THR A 10 26.95 19.11 24.04
CA THR A 10 26.59 18.14 23.01
C THR A 10 25.39 17.27 23.47
N GLN A 11 24.26 17.39 22.80
CA GLN A 11 23.13 16.50 23.02
C GLN A 11 23.57 15.05 22.75
N ARG A 12 23.52 14.21 23.78
CA ARG A 12 23.66 12.75 23.61
C ARG A 12 22.54 12.25 22.71
N PRO A 13 22.79 11.34 21.75
CA PRO A 13 21.74 10.71 20.98
C PRO A 13 20.77 10.03 21.95
N ARG A 14 19.46 10.27 21.76
CA ARG A 14 18.41 9.58 22.54
C ARG A 14 18.55 8.08 22.29
N PRO A 15 18.44 7.23 23.31
CA PRO A 15 18.41 5.79 23.11
C PRO A 15 17.21 5.47 22.20
N TYR A 16 17.44 4.62 21.19
CA TYR A 16 16.40 4.13 20.30
C TYR A 16 15.24 3.58 21.14
N PRO A 17 13.97 3.89 20.81
CA PRO A 17 12.82 3.33 21.52
C PRO A 17 12.88 1.81 21.46
N PHE A 18 12.60 1.19 22.60
CA PHE A 18 12.56 -0.28 22.74
C PHE A 18 11.58 -0.84 21.69
N LYS A 19 12.08 -1.59 20.70
CA LYS A 19 11.20 -2.24 19.72
C LYS A 19 10.36 -3.29 20.44
N PRO A 20 9.02 -3.25 20.35
CA PRO A 20 8.20 -4.34 20.88
C PRO A 20 8.55 -5.61 20.09
N VAL A 21 9.03 -6.61 20.78
CA VAL A 21 9.35 -7.93 20.22
C VAL A 21 8.39 -8.92 20.87
N CYS A 22 8.01 -9.96 20.15
CA CYS A 22 7.26 -11.05 20.75
C CYS A 22 7.93 -11.53 22.05
N SER A 23 7.12 -11.72 23.07
CA SER A 23 7.60 -12.23 24.37
C SER A 23 8.35 -13.55 24.15
N SER A 24 9.45 -13.75 24.86
CA SER A 24 10.27 -14.98 24.78
C SER A 24 9.49 -16.27 25.11
N THR A 25 8.28 -16.14 25.63
CA THR A 25 7.40 -17.24 26.03
C THR A 25 6.30 -17.56 25.00
N SER A 26 5.97 -16.65 24.08
CA SER A 26 5.05 -16.88 22.97
C SER A 26 5.73 -16.55 21.64
N LYS A 27 5.82 -17.52 20.73
CA LYS A 27 6.25 -17.26 19.36
C LYS A 27 5.16 -16.48 18.64
N CYS A 28 5.54 -15.40 17.95
CA CYS A 28 4.60 -14.69 17.08
C CYS A 28 4.02 -15.61 16.01
N ARG A 29 2.78 -15.36 15.61
CA ARG A 29 2.19 -16.02 14.46
C ARG A 29 3.04 -15.72 13.21
N PRO A 30 3.40 -16.74 12.42
CA PRO A 30 4.11 -16.49 11.16
C PRO A 30 3.23 -15.75 10.18
N ALA A 31 3.85 -14.94 9.32
CA ALA A 31 3.18 -14.16 8.31
C ALA A 31 3.50 -14.66 6.90
N VAL A 32 2.47 -14.83 6.08
CA VAL A 32 2.61 -15.09 4.64
C VAL A 32 2.42 -13.80 3.89
N ILE A 33 3.45 -13.37 3.15
CA ILE A 33 3.43 -12.13 2.35
C ILE A 33 3.01 -12.47 0.92
N LEU A 34 1.97 -11.79 0.44
CA LEU A 34 1.36 -11.98 -0.88
C LEU A 34 1.69 -10.78 -1.78
N PRO A 35 2.55 -10.97 -2.82
CA PRO A 35 2.98 -9.91 -3.72
C PRO A 35 1.85 -9.27 -4.52
N GLY A 36 1.95 -7.95 -4.76
CA GLY A 36 1.07 -7.20 -5.65
C GLY A 36 1.35 -7.43 -7.13
N LEU A 37 0.43 -7.00 -7.98
CA LEU A 37 0.53 -7.11 -9.43
C LEU A 37 1.85 -6.51 -9.95
N GLY A 38 2.58 -7.27 -10.77
CA GLY A 38 3.86 -6.85 -11.36
C GLY A 38 5.07 -6.95 -10.42
N ASN A 39 4.87 -7.22 -9.13
CA ASN A 39 5.96 -7.45 -8.19
C ASN A 39 6.46 -8.90 -8.22
N ASN A 40 7.68 -9.10 -7.75
CA ASN A 40 8.23 -10.43 -7.48
C ASN A 40 8.51 -10.60 -5.98
N SER A 41 8.77 -11.84 -5.55
CA SER A 41 9.06 -12.15 -4.15
C SER A 41 10.27 -11.38 -3.60
N GLY A 42 11.29 -11.12 -4.42
CA GLY A 42 12.49 -10.39 -4.01
C GLY A 42 12.25 -8.93 -3.63
N ASP A 43 11.19 -8.31 -4.18
CA ASP A 43 10.84 -6.92 -3.86
C ASP A 43 10.42 -6.75 -2.39
N TYR A 44 10.05 -7.83 -1.71
CA TYR A 44 9.60 -7.85 -0.31
C TYR A 44 10.70 -8.21 0.69
N LYS A 45 11.94 -8.42 0.22
CA LYS A 45 13.07 -8.84 1.07
C LYS A 45 13.30 -7.91 2.26
N LYS A 46 13.18 -6.60 2.06
CA LYS A 46 13.34 -5.60 3.13
C LYS A 46 12.22 -5.71 4.17
N LEU A 47 10.96 -5.86 3.74
CA LEU A 47 9.83 -6.11 4.63
C LEU A 47 10.03 -7.40 5.43
N GLU A 48 10.42 -8.49 4.78
CA GLU A 48 10.72 -9.76 5.42
C GLU A 48 11.78 -9.60 6.51
N MET A 49 12.90 -8.93 6.21
CA MET A 49 13.97 -8.67 7.18
C MET A 49 13.46 -7.84 8.36
N THR A 50 12.70 -6.77 8.10
CA THR A 50 12.13 -5.92 9.15
C THR A 50 11.18 -6.72 10.05
N LEU A 51 10.29 -7.55 9.51
CA LEU A 51 9.38 -8.36 10.30
C LEU A 51 10.12 -9.40 11.15
N ASN A 52 11.17 -10.00 10.61
CA ASN A 52 12.02 -10.94 11.35
C ASN A 52 12.73 -10.28 12.54
N GLU A 53 13.12 -8.98 12.42
CA GLU A 53 13.68 -8.22 13.55
C GLU A 53 12.67 -8.03 14.70
N TYR A 54 11.37 -8.06 14.42
CA TYR A 54 10.29 -8.06 15.41
C TYR A 54 9.93 -9.46 15.92
N GLY A 55 10.60 -10.51 15.45
CA GLY A 55 10.34 -11.89 15.84
C GLY A 55 9.20 -12.57 15.07
N VAL A 56 8.68 -11.94 14.00
CA VAL A 56 7.66 -12.51 13.13
C VAL A 56 8.34 -13.33 12.03
N SER A 57 8.25 -14.65 12.08
CA SER A 57 8.69 -15.53 10.99
C SER A 57 7.87 -15.26 9.72
N THR A 58 8.52 -15.14 8.57
CA THR A 58 7.83 -14.78 7.32
C THR A 58 8.08 -15.77 6.21
N VAL A 59 7.07 -15.97 5.36
CA VAL A 59 7.17 -16.68 4.08
C VAL A 59 6.59 -15.78 3.00
N VAL A 60 7.39 -15.43 1.99
CA VAL A 60 6.90 -14.70 0.83
C VAL A 60 6.42 -15.69 -0.24
N ALA A 61 5.20 -15.54 -0.74
CA ALA A 61 4.69 -16.34 -1.84
C ALA A 61 5.61 -16.21 -3.06
N ASN A 62 6.00 -17.35 -3.64
CA ASN A 62 7.02 -17.38 -4.70
C ASN A 62 6.42 -16.96 -6.05
N VAL A 63 6.55 -15.67 -6.37
CA VAL A 63 6.04 -15.04 -7.59
C VAL A 63 7.19 -14.34 -8.30
N SER A 64 7.30 -14.54 -9.59
CA SER A 64 8.19 -13.79 -10.49
C SER A 64 7.39 -12.75 -11.30
N ARG A 65 8.07 -11.72 -11.81
CA ARG A 65 7.40 -10.74 -12.71
C ARG A 65 6.82 -11.42 -13.96
N LEU A 66 7.44 -12.48 -14.43
CA LEU A 66 6.98 -13.23 -15.60
C LEU A 66 5.71 -14.05 -15.34
N ASP A 67 5.49 -14.48 -14.09
CA ASP A 67 4.26 -15.22 -13.73
C ASP A 67 2.99 -14.39 -13.99
N TRP A 68 3.07 -13.07 -13.89
CA TRP A 68 1.93 -12.18 -14.14
C TRP A 68 1.45 -12.17 -15.58
N PHE A 69 2.31 -12.57 -16.57
CA PHE A 69 1.89 -12.75 -17.95
C PHE A 69 0.86 -13.87 -18.12
N ARG A 70 0.75 -14.80 -17.17
CA ARG A 70 -0.30 -15.85 -17.16
C ARG A 70 -1.71 -15.26 -17.14
N ASN A 71 -1.87 -14.05 -16.60
CA ASN A 71 -3.15 -13.33 -16.61
C ASN A 71 -3.62 -13.01 -18.04
N ALA A 72 -2.73 -13.01 -19.03
CA ALA A 72 -3.09 -12.84 -20.44
C ALA A 72 -4.02 -13.97 -20.95
N ALA A 73 -4.09 -15.12 -20.27
CA ALA A 73 -5.08 -16.16 -20.55
C ALA A 73 -6.52 -15.62 -20.44
N GLY A 74 -6.76 -14.61 -19.59
CA GLY A 74 -8.04 -13.92 -19.49
C GLY A 74 -8.51 -13.28 -20.79
N LEU A 75 -7.61 -12.89 -21.70
CA LEU A 75 -7.97 -12.31 -23.01
C LEU A 75 -8.75 -13.29 -23.88
N ALA A 76 -8.59 -14.61 -23.68
CA ALA A 76 -9.33 -15.65 -24.37
C ALA A 76 -10.73 -15.88 -23.78
N ASP A 77 -11.00 -15.36 -22.59
CA ASP A 77 -12.31 -15.46 -21.93
C ASP A 77 -13.23 -14.34 -22.43
N PRO A 78 -14.42 -14.63 -23.01
CA PRO A 78 -15.38 -13.60 -23.38
C PRO A 78 -15.81 -12.68 -22.22
N ASN A 79 -15.76 -13.15 -20.99
CA ASN A 79 -16.07 -12.37 -19.80
C ASN A 79 -15.07 -11.23 -19.54
N TYR A 80 -13.82 -11.38 -19.96
CA TYR A 80 -12.82 -10.29 -19.92
C TYR A 80 -13.33 -9.05 -20.69
N TRP A 81 -13.85 -9.26 -21.90
CA TRP A 81 -14.32 -8.19 -22.78
C TRP A 81 -15.65 -7.59 -22.31
N ARG A 82 -16.43 -8.38 -21.59
CA ARG A 82 -17.71 -7.93 -20.97
C ARG A 82 -17.52 -7.26 -19.60
N GLY A 83 -16.29 -7.29 -19.02
CA GLY A 83 -16.05 -6.76 -17.68
C GLY A 83 -16.67 -7.62 -16.55
N THR A 84 -16.78 -8.92 -16.78
CA THR A 84 -17.38 -9.91 -15.85
C THR A 84 -16.43 -11.09 -15.63
N LEU A 85 -15.12 -10.86 -15.75
CA LEU A 85 -14.11 -11.89 -15.55
C LEU A 85 -14.18 -12.44 -14.12
N ARG A 86 -14.04 -13.76 -14.00
CA ARG A 86 -13.96 -14.46 -12.72
C ARG A 86 -12.51 -14.79 -12.37
N PRO A 87 -12.16 -14.90 -11.08
CA PRO A 87 -10.80 -15.24 -10.67
C PRO A 87 -10.30 -16.56 -11.26
N ARG A 88 -11.16 -17.57 -11.30
CA ARG A 88 -10.81 -18.89 -11.87
C ARG A 88 -11.31 -19.07 -13.27
N PRO A 89 -10.54 -19.72 -14.15
CA PRO A 89 -9.22 -20.34 -13.90
C PRO A 89 -8.02 -19.39 -14.05
N VAL A 90 -8.24 -18.12 -14.41
CA VAL A 90 -7.18 -17.17 -14.81
C VAL A 90 -6.13 -16.97 -13.72
N LEU A 91 -6.55 -16.99 -12.44
CA LEU A 91 -5.70 -16.73 -11.27
C LEU A 91 -5.33 -18.00 -10.49
N ASP A 92 -5.67 -19.20 -10.98
CA ASP A 92 -5.34 -20.47 -10.31
C ASP A 92 -3.83 -20.62 -10.05
N TRP A 93 -3.01 -20.07 -10.92
CA TRP A 93 -1.57 -20.04 -10.74
C TRP A 93 -1.15 -19.26 -9.48
N TYR A 94 -1.84 -18.15 -9.15
CA TYR A 94 -1.53 -17.36 -7.98
C TYR A 94 -2.06 -18.02 -6.72
N PHE A 95 -3.25 -18.60 -6.75
CA PHE A 95 -3.81 -19.36 -5.62
C PHE A 95 -2.91 -20.55 -5.24
N LYS A 96 -2.34 -21.23 -6.25
CA LYS A 96 -1.33 -22.26 -5.98
C LYS A 96 -0.09 -21.70 -5.28
N ARG A 97 0.34 -20.47 -5.58
CA ARG A 97 1.47 -19.83 -4.88
C ARG A 97 1.12 -19.45 -3.45
N ILE A 98 -0.13 -19.06 -3.18
CA ILE A 98 -0.62 -18.82 -1.82
C ILE A 98 -0.58 -20.14 -1.04
N ASP A 99 -1.15 -21.19 -1.60
CA ASP A 99 -1.20 -22.52 -0.99
C ASP A 99 0.19 -23.05 -0.63
N GLU A 100 1.12 -23.03 -1.59
CA GLU A 100 2.53 -23.39 -1.38
C GLU A 100 3.22 -22.56 -0.26
N ALA A 101 2.87 -21.29 -0.12
CA ALA A 101 3.43 -20.42 0.91
C ALA A 101 2.82 -20.69 2.29
N ILE A 102 1.52 -20.96 2.36
CA ILE A 102 0.81 -21.35 3.58
C ILE A 102 1.37 -22.68 4.10
N GLU A 103 1.51 -23.70 3.24
CA GLU A 103 2.09 -24.99 3.62
C GLU A 103 3.51 -24.86 4.19
N LYS A 104 4.31 -23.95 3.66
CA LYS A 104 5.65 -23.65 4.20
C LYS A 104 5.60 -22.89 5.53
N ALA A 105 4.56 -22.10 5.78
CA ALA A 105 4.41 -21.33 7.00
C ALA A 105 3.80 -22.15 8.15
N LYS A 106 2.95 -23.14 7.88
CA LYS A 106 2.30 -24.01 8.89
C LYS A 106 3.26 -24.59 9.92
N PRO A 107 4.42 -25.18 9.55
CA PRO A 107 5.37 -25.71 10.53
C PRO A 107 5.97 -24.64 11.46
N LEU A 108 5.89 -23.37 11.10
CA LEU A 108 6.38 -22.25 11.88
C LEU A 108 5.33 -21.75 12.88
N ALA A 109 4.07 -22.18 12.76
CA ALA A 109 2.93 -21.75 13.56
C ALA A 109 2.75 -22.63 14.79
N PRO A 110 3.15 -22.20 16.00
CA PRO A 110 3.07 -23.04 17.19
C PRO A 110 1.61 -23.34 17.61
N GLU A 111 0.68 -22.46 17.26
CA GLU A 111 -0.76 -22.58 17.58
C GLU A 111 -1.62 -22.88 16.34
N GLY A 112 -0.99 -23.25 15.21
CA GLY A 112 -1.69 -23.57 13.96
C GLY A 112 -2.28 -22.36 13.22
N SER A 113 -2.02 -21.13 13.69
CA SER A 113 -2.62 -19.91 13.17
C SER A 113 -1.61 -19.03 12.45
N LEU A 114 -2.00 -18.48 11.30
CA LEU A 114 -1.18 -17.67 10.40
C LEU A 114 -1.73 -16.25 10.27
N SER A 115 -0.86 -15.33 9.85
CA SER A 115 -1.24 -14.01 9.36
C SER A 115 -1.00 -13.93 7.84
N LEU A 116 -1.96 -13.42 7.08
CA LEU A 116 -1.75 -13.07 5.67
C LEU A 116 -1.48 -11.57 5.56
N ILE A 117 -0.42 -11.19 4.84
CA ILE A 117 -0.09 -9.80 4.51
C ILE A 117 -0.22 -9.64 3.00
N GLY A 118 -1.32 -9.05 2.54
CA GLY A 118 -1.55 -8.83 1.11
C GLY A 118 -1.17 -7.41 0.69
N HIS A 119 -0.22 -7.27 -0.23
CA HIS A 119 0.11 -5.97 -0.82
C HIS A 119 -0.62 -5.78 -2.15
N SER A 120 -1.23 -4.59 -2.35
CA SER A 120 -1.90 -4.27 -3.61
C SER A 120 -2.89 -5.37 -4.02
N ALA A 121 -2.79 -5.93 -5.23
CA ALA A 121 -3.64 -7.05 -5.67
C ALA A 121 -3.58 -8.28 -4.73
N GLY A 122 -2.44 -8.52 -4.06
CA GLY A 122 -2.30 -9.63 -3.12
C GLY A 122 -3.34 -9.63 -1.99
N GLY A 123 -3.84 -8.46 -1.59
CA GLY A 123 -4.84 -8.38 -0.52
C GLY A 123 -6.24 -8.85 -0.95
N TRP A 124 -6.75 -8.42 -2.11
CA TRP A 124 -8.04 -8.92 -2.57
C TRP A 124 -7.94 -10.38 -3.09
N LEU A 125 -6.77 -10.80 -3.61
CA LEU A 125 -6.51 -12.20 -3.94
C LEU A 125 -6.53 -13.11 -2.69
N ALA A 126 -6.02 -12.60 -1.56
CA ALA A 126 -6.15 -13.30 -0.28
C ALA A 126 -7.62 -13.50 0.13
N ARG A 127 -8.48 -12.49 -0.10
CA ARG A 127 -9.92 -12.61 0.19
C ARG A 127 -10.57 -13.71 -0.64
N VAL A 128 -10.27 -13.75 -1.96
CA VAL A 128 -10.79 -14.82 -2.84
C VAL A 128 -10.26 -16.19 -2.40
N TYR A 129 -8.96 -16.27 -2.06
CA TYR A 129 -8.37 -17.52 -1.57
C TYR A 129 -9.07 -18.02 -0.30
N MET A 130 -9.29 -17.15 0.67
CA MET A 130 -9.97 -17.50 1.91
C MET A 130 -11.43 -17.94 1.70
N GLU A 131 -12.13 -17.33 0.72
CA GLU A 131 -13.50 -17.72 0.36
C GLU A 131 -13.53 -19.11 -0.29
N GLU A 132 -12.64 -19.38 -1.25
CA GLU A 132 -12.68 -20.62 -2.02
C GLU A 132 -12.05 -21.84 -1.29
N PHE A 133 -11.00 -21.60 -0.49
CA PHE A 133 -10.22 -22.67 0.16
C PHE A 133 -10.41 -22.72 1.70
N GLY A 134 -11.12 -21.74 2.27
CA GLY A 134 -11.31 -21.61 3.70
C GLY A 134 -10.17 -20.84 4.39
N PHE A 135 -10.39 -20.50 5.66
CA PHE A 135 -9.49 -19.66 6.45
C PHE A 135 -9.28 -20.17 7.89
N SER A 136 -9.56 -21.45 8.18
CA SER A 136 -9.40 -22.00 9.52
C SER A 136 -8.02 -21.77 10.13
N ASP A 137 -6.99 -21.71 9.29
CA ASP A 137 -5.60 -21.52 9.69
C ASP A 137 -5.18 -20.02 9.66
N VAL A 138 -6.09 -19.09 9.33
CA VAL A 138 -5.81 -17.65 9.22
C VAL A 138 -6.55 -16.88 10.29
N SER A 139 -5.82 -16.17 11.15
CA SER A 139 -6.40 -15.33 12.20
C SER A 139 -6.27 -13.83 11.95
N LEU A 140 -5.48 -13.44 10.96
CA LEU A 140 -5.31 -12.04 10.54
C LEU A 140 -5.15 -11.95 9.02
N LEU A 141 -5.95 -11.11 8.39
CA LEU A 141 -5.64 -10.54 7.07
C LEU A 141 -5.29 -9.07 7.23
N LEU A 142 -4.04 -8.72 6.94
CA LEU A 142 -3.55 -7.36 6.92
C LEU A 142 -3.26 -6.98 5.45
N THR A 143 -3.89 -5.92 4.97
CA THR A 143 -3.72 -5.46 3.59
C THR A 143 -2.98 -4.13 3.53
N LEU A 144 -2.09 -3.99 2.57
CA LEU A 144 -1.22 -2.83 2.38
C LEU A 144 -1.51 -2.22 1.00
N GLY A 145 -2.21 -1.10 0.95
CA GLY A 145 -2.57 -0.42 -0.29
C GLY A 145 -3.38 -1.29 -1.26
N THR A 146 -4.27 -2.12 -0.76
CA THR A 146 -5.09 -3.02 -1.59
C THR A 146 -6.36 -2.29 -2.07
N PRO A 147 -6.66 -2.26 -3.38
CA PRO A 147 -7.96 -1.83 -3.84
C PRO A 147 -9.00 -2.93 -3.54
N HIS A 148 -9.93 -2.66 -2.63
CA HIS A 148 -10.94 -3.64 -2.20
C HIS A 148 -12.26 -3.53 -2.94
N LEU A 149 -12.55 -2.36 -3.51
CA LEU A 149 -13.81 -2.02 -4.13
C LEU A 149 -13.65 -1.88 -5.64
N PRO A 150 -14.62 -2.36 -6.44
CA PRO A 150 -14.62 -2.10 -7.87
C PRO A 150 -14.83 -0.60 -8.16
N PRO A 151 -14.38 -0.12 -9.32
CA PRO A 151 -14.72 1.23 -9.75
C PRO A 151 -16.25 1.36 -9.91
N PRO A 152 -16.81 2.55 -9.64
CA PRO A 152 -18.26 2.75 -9.74
C PRO A 152 -18.76 2.50 -11.16
N LYS A 153 -19.84 1.69 -11.26
CA LYS A 153 -20.48 1.35 -12.55
C LYS A 153 -20.97 2.62 -13.25
N ALA A 154 -20.84 2.66 -14.56
CA ALA A 154 -21.33 3.76 -15.42
C ALA A 154 -20.70 5.14 -15.18
N SER A 155 -19.55 5.24 -14.51
CA SER A 155 -18.83 6.52 -14.39
C SER A 155 -18.18 6.92 -15.74
N PRO A 156 -18.40 8.12 -16.25
CA PRO A 156 -17.86 8.55 -17.53
C PRO A 156 -16.33 8.51 -17.57
N GLY A 157 -15.78 7.79 -18.57
CA GLY A 157 -14.34 7.66 -18.78
C GLY A 157 -13.61 6.78 -17.75
N VAL A 158 -14.34 5.98 -16.99
CA VAL A 158 -13.80 4.95 -16.10
C VAL A 158 -13.89 3.58 -16.78
N ILE A 159 -12.75 2.91 -16.86
CA ILE A 159 -12.64 1.55 -17.38
C ILE A 159 -12.14 0.67 -16.24
N ASP A 160 -12.90 -0.33 -15.86
CA ASP A 160 -12.46 -1.30 -14.86
C ASP A 160 -11.20 -2.04 -15.33
N GLN A 161 -10.06 -1.70 -14.72
CA GLN A 161 -8.76 -2.31 -15.02
C GLN A 161 -8.73 -3.80 -14.64
N THR A 162 -9.58 -4.21 -13.70
CA THR A 162 -9.66 -5.60 -13.24
C THR A 162 -10.60 -6.46 -14.08
N ARG A 163 -11.31 -5.83 -15.05
CA ARG A 163 -12.22 -6.52 -15.94
C ARG A 163 -13.31 -7.33 -15.25
N GLY A 164 -13.75 -6.89 -14.07
CA GLY A 164 -14.80 -7.54 -13.29
C GLY A 164 -14.32 -8.34 -12.08
N LEU A 165 -12.99 -8.53 -11.91
CA LEU A 165 -12.47 -9.29 -10.77
C LEU A 165 -12.83 -8.66 -9.42
N LEU A 166 -12.77 -7.33 -9.28
CA LEU A 166 -13.18 -6.66 -8.05
C LEU A 166 -14.69 -6.67 -7.84
N ASN A 167 -15.52 -6.68 -8.91
CA ASN A 167 -16.96 -6.91 -8.78
C ASN A 167 -17.22 -8.31 -8.22
N TYR A 168 -16.49 -9.32 -8.72
CA TYR A 168 -16.59 -10.68 -8.17
C TYR A 168 -16.24 -10.71 -6.67
N VAL A 169 -15.17 -10.02 -6.26
CA VAL A 169 -14.75 -9.94 -4.85
C VAL A 169 -15.82 -9.28 -3.99
N GLU A 170 -16.44 -8.19 -4.47
CA GLU A 170 -17.50 -7.50 -3.75
C GLU A 170 -18.76 -8.38 -3.59
N GLU A 171 -19.13 -9.14 -4.63
CA GLU A 171 -20.34 -9.94 -4.68
C GLU A 171 -20.20 -11.30 -3.95
N ASN A 172 -19.01 -11.89 -3.96
CA ASN A 172 -18.81 -13.27 -3.50
C ASN A 172 -17.98 -13.40 -2.23
N CYS A 173 -17.03 -12.48 -1.96
CA CYS A 173 -16.26 -12.56 -0.73
C CYS A 173 -17.04 -11.90 0.42
N PRO A 174 -17.13 -12.56 1.59
CA PRO A 174 -17.83 -12.02 2.74
C PRO A 174 -17.32 -10.63 3.10
N LYS A 175 -18.21 -9.78 3.58
CA LYS A 175 -17.81 -8.51 4.19
C LYS A 175 -16.94 -8.84 5.39
N PRO A 176 -15.79 -8.18 5.54
CA PRO A 176 -14.94 -8.44 6.68
C PRO A 176 -15.65 -8.01 7.96
N VAL A 177 -15.65 -8.91 8.92
CA VAL A 177 -16.03 -8.57 10.28
C VAL A 177 -14.78 -8.76 11.12
N TYR A 178 -14.30 -7.68 11.73
CA TYR A 178 -13.19 -7.77 12.67
C TYR A 178 -13.66 -8.53 13.90
N THR A 179 -13.21 -9.77 14.02
CA THR A 179 -13.53 -10.66 15.16
C THR A 179 -12.25 -11.10 15.89
N PRO A 180 -12.34 -11.62 17.10
CA PRO A 180 -11.20 -12.23 17.76
C PRO A 180 -10.58 -13.41 16.98
N GLN A 181 -11.40 -14.13 16.20
CA GLN A 181 -10.98 -15.30 15.42
C GLN A 181 -10.29 -14.89 14.11
N LEU A 182 -10.82 -13.87 13.44
CA LEU A 182 -10.24 -13.33 12.21
C LEU A 182 -10.23 -11.81 12.27
N LYS A 183 -9.05 -11.26 12.39
CA LYS A 183 -8.83 -9.80 12.37
C LYS A 183 -8.64 -9.35 10.92
N TYR A 184 -9.37 -8.32 10.51
CA TYR A 184 -9.21 -7.66 9.22
C TYR A 184 -8.63 -6.27 9.44
N VAL A 185 -7.42 -6.02 8.91
CA VAL A 185 -6.73 -4.71 9.04
C VAL A 185 -6.37 -4.21 7.64
N CYS A 186 -6.88 -3.04 7.27
CA CYS A 186 -6.61 -2.40 5.99
C CYS A 186 -5.76 -1.15 6.21
N VAL A 187 -4.56 -1.12 5.65
CA VAL A 187 -3.63 0.01 5.74
C VAL A 187 -3.58 0.74 4.40
N ALA A 188 -4.01 1.98 4.39
CA ALA A 188 -4.00 2.88 3.25
C ALA A 188 -2.88 3.93 3.36
N GLY A 189 -2.17 4.21 2.28
CA GLY A 189 -1.17 5.28 2.20
C GLY A 189 -1.77 6.58 1.67
N ARG A 190 -1.31 7.71 2.20
CA ARG A 190 -1.64 9.07 1.73
C ARG A 190 -0.34 9.78 1.33
N TYR A 191 0.19 9.40 0.18
CA TYR A 191 1.44 9.93 -0.35
C TYR A 191 1.25 11.18 -1.21
N ILE A 192 0.20 11.18 -2.04
CA ILE A 192 -0.09 12.28 -2.96
C ILE A 192 -1.60 12.43 -3.16
N GLN A 193 -2.05 13.66 -3.18
CA GLN A 193 -3.40 13.98 -3.61
C GLN A 193 -3.44 14.09 -5.13
N GLY A 194 -4.39 13.40 -5.75
CA GLY A 194 -4.65 13.52 -7.17
C GLY A 194 -5.31 14.85 -7.53
N ALA A 195 -5.28 15.21 -8.81
CA ALA A 195 -5.96 16.40 -9.32
C ALA A 195 -6.72 16.08 -10.62
N ARG A 196 -7.78 16.86 -10.91
CA ARG A 196 -8.52 16.76 -12.17
C ARG A 196 -7.73 17.35 -13.33
N PHE A 197 -7.84 16.75 -14.53
CA PHE A 197 -7.24 17.29 -15.75
C PHE A 197 -7.93 18.56 -16.21
N PHE A 198 -9.27 18.61 -16.10
CA PHE A 198 -10.11 19.73 -16.51
C PHE A 198 -10.96 20.16 -15.32
N GLY A 199 -10.82 21.38 -14.91
CA GLY A 199 -11.51 22.03 -13.80
C GLY A 199 -10.63 23.10 -13.19
N ASN A 200 -11.18 24.24 -12.78
CA ASN A 200 -10.46 25.24 -12.00
C ASN A 200 -10.02 24.60 -10.68
N SER A 201 -8.81 24.11 -10.64
CA SER A 201 -8.15 23.81 -9.37
C SER A 201 -7.81 25.18 -8.78
N TYR A 202 -8.65 25.67 -7.86
CA TYR A 202 -8.18 26.64 -6.88
C TYR A 202 -7.12 25.91 -6.06
N VAL A 203 -5.87 26.07 -6.44
CA VAL A 203 -4.77 25.86 -5.53
C VAL A 203 -4.89 27.04 -4.57
N ASP A 204 -5.26 26.78 -3.31
CA ASP A 204 -5.15 27.77 -2.25
C ASP A 204 -3.68 28.16 -2.15
N VAL A 205 -3.36 29.30 -2.75
CA VAL A 205 -2.08 29.99 -2.62
C VAL A 205 -2.21 30.95 -1.44
N ASP A 206 -2.60 30.44 -0.28
CA ASP A 206 -2.52 31.18 0.98
C ASP A 206 -1.22 30.82 1.70
N SER A 207 -0.13 31.30 1.12
CA SER A 207 1.11 31.64 1.85
C SER A 207 2.00 32.52 0.98
N VAL A 208 1.48 33.68 0.57
CA VAL A 208 2.33 34.74 0.05
C VAL A 208 2.83 35.56 1.24
N VAL A 209 4.06 35.28 1.65
CA VAL A 209 4.81 36.21 2.51
C VAL A 209 5.05 37.49 1.70
N PRO A 210 4.71 38.70 2.21
CA PRO A 210 4.96 39.91 1.46
C PRO A 210 6.47 40.16 1.32
N VAL A 211 6.95 40.14 0.08
CA VAL A 211 8.32 40.50 -0.25
C VAL A 211 8.43 42.04 -0.26
N ASN A 212 9.28 42.56 0.59
CA ASN A 212 9.68 43.98 0.58
C ASN A 212 10.36 44.34 -0.75
N SER A 213 9.91 45.44 -1.31
CA SER A 213 10.29 45.98 -2.62
C SER A 213 11.62 46.71 -2.63
N ASP A 214 12.78 46.05 -2.43
CA ASP A 214 14.10 46.65 -2.67
C ASP A 214 15.16 45.57 -2.99
N GLN A 215 15.04 44.94 -4.18
CA GLN A 215 16.10 44.08 -4.75
C GLN A 215 16.11 44.26 -6.28
N PRO A 216 17.30 44.24 -6.93
CA PRO A 216 17.41 44.48 -8.36
C PRO A 216 16.87 43.33 -9.22
N ILE A 217 16.24 43.70 -10.32
CA ILE A 217 15.38 42.91 -11.23
C ILE A 217 16.05 41.69 -11.88
N SER A 218 17.38 41.52 -11.83
CA SER A 218 18.09 40.42 -12.48
C SER A 218 18.13 39.08 -11.71
N GLU A 219 18.03 39.09 -10.37
CA GLU A 219 18.05 37.87 -9.58
C GLU A 219 16.66 37.23 -9.38
N VAL A 220 15.62 38.04 -9.44
CA VAL A 220 14.22 37.58 -9.27
C VAL A 220 13.75 36.73 -10.46
N ALA A 221 14.28 36.97 -11.67
CA ALA A 221 13.88 36.24 -12.88
C ALA A 221 14.40 34.78 -12.91
N VAL A 222 15.56 34.51 -12.30
CA VAL A 222 16.14 33.16 -12.25
C VAL A 222 15.45 32.31 -11.19
N MET A 223 15.14 32.85 -10.01
CA MET A 223 14.40 32.13 -8.94
C MET A 223 12.95 31.85 -9.35
N ASN A 224 12.28 32.74 -10.06
CA ASN A 224 10.91 32.52 -10.52
C ASN A 224 10.79 31.43 -11.60
N ASN A 225 11.85 31.18 -12.39
CA ASN A 225 11.83 30.12 -13.40
C ASN A 225 12.01 28.72 -12.77
N GLU A 226 12.82 28.58 -11.74
CA GLU A 226 12.99 27.29 -11.05
C GLU A 226 11.74 26.91 -10.21
N THR A 227 11.14 27.86 -9.50
CA THR A 227 9.91 27.62 -8.74
C THR A 227 8.72 27.35 -9.65
N ASN A 228 8.60 28.02 -10.80
CA ASN A 228 7.53 27.76 -11.77
C ASN A 228 7.70 26.39 -12.46
N SER A 229 8.91 25.97 -12.81
CA SER A 229 9.14 24.65 -13.41
C SER A 229 8.84 23.51 -12.44
N THR A 230 9.17 23.67 -11.17
CA THR A 230 8.90 22.68 -10.11
C THR A 230 7.40 22.60 -9.79
N SER A 231 6.70 23.73 -9.74
CA SER A 231 5.25 23.78 -9.48
C SER A 231 4.43 23.19 -10.64
N VAL A 232 4.82 23.46 -11.89
CA VAL A 232 4.20 22.89 -13.09
C VAL A 232 4.41 21.37 -13.13
N SER A 233 5.60 20.89 -12.81
CA SER A 233 5.93 19.46 -12.71
C SER A 233 5.09 18.75 -11.64
N THR A 234 4.94 19.38 -10.47
CA THR A 234 4.14 18.83 -9.36
C THR A 234 2.66 18.79 -9.70
N ALA A 235 2.11 19.86 -10.31
CA ALA A 235 0.72 19.89 -10.74
C ALA A 235 0.42 18.85 -11.84
N PHE A 236 1.35 18.67 -12.79
CA PHE A 236 1.20 17.66 -13.84
C PHE A 236 1.21 16.24 -13.25
N ARG A 237 2.11 15.95 -12.31
CA ARG A 237 2.16 14.68 -11.59
C ARG A 237 0.86 14.40 -10.85
N ALA A 238 0.31 15.37 -10.11
CA ALA A 238 -0.95 15.23 -9.41
C ALA A 238 -2.12 14.90 -10.36
N ARG A 239 -2.14 15.50 -11.56
CA ARG A 239 -3.15 15.21 -12.59
C ARG A 239 -3.02 13.80 -13.17
N LEU A 240 -1.79 13.33 -13.45
CA LEU A 240 -1.57 11.94 -13.90
C LEU A 240 -2.02 10.93 -12.85
N VAL A 241 -1.64 11.15 -11.59
CA VAL A 241 -2.06 10.31 -10.47
C VAL A 241 -3.57 10.35 -10.29
N GLY A 242 -4.17 11.55 -10.37
CA GLY A 242 -5.62 11.70 -10.30
C GLY A 242 -6.36 10.95 -11.40
N GLN A 243 -5.81 10.91 -12.61
CA GLN A 243 -6.38 10.08 -13.68
C GLN A 243 -6.33 8.58 -13.34
N GLY A 244 -5.23 8.12 -12.72
CA GLY A 244 -5.14 6.75 -12.19
C GLY A 244 -6.19 6.49 -11.11
N TYR A 245 -6.32 7.38 -10.13
CA TYR A 245 -7.32 7.27 -9.07
C TYR A 245 -8.75 7.24 -9.61
N LYS A 246 -9.04 8.06 -10.63
CA LYS A 246 -10.34 8.04 -11.30
C LYS A 246 -10.67 6.65 -11.86
N GLN A 247 -9.70 5.92 -12.40
CA GLN A 247 -9.92 4.55 -12.90
C GLN A 247 -10.21 3.55 -11.78
N VAL A 248 -9.75 3.82 -10.55
CA VAL A 248 -9.93 2.91 -9.40
C VAL A 248 -11.21 3.23 -8.62
N CYS A 249 -11.51 4.50 -8.36
CA CYS A 249 -12.62 4.92 -7.50
C CYS A 249 -13.61 5.91 -8.14
N GLY A 250 -13.42 6.27 -9.40
CA GLY A 250 -14.26 7.26 -10.08
C GLY A 250 -13.93 8.72 -9.78
N GLN A 251 -13.02 8.99 -8.85
CA GLN A 251 -12.65 10.34 -8.39
C GLN A 251 -11.16 10.60 -8.61
N ALA A 252 -10.82 11.79 -9.11
CA ALA A 252 -9.45 12.16 -9.40
C ALA A 252 -8.76 12.94 -8.28
N ASP A 253 -9.53 13.70 -7.50
CA ASP A 253 -9.08 14.68 -6.52
C ASP A 253 -9.09 14.13 -5.07
N VAL A 254 -8.68 12.90 -4.93
CA VAL A 254 -8.61 12.17 -3.64
C VAL A 254 -7.16 11.90 -3.24
N TRP A 255 -6.95 11.62 -1.95
CA TRP A 255 -5.68 11.14 -1.44
C TRP A 255 -5.46 9.67 -1.76
N GLY A 256 -4.21 9.26 -1.90
CA GLY A 256 -3.80 7.87 -2.03
C GLY A 256 -2.28 7.71 -2.03
N ASP A 257 -1.85 6.48 -2.20
CA ASP A 257 -0.43 6.09 -2.14
C ASP A 257 0.35 6.28 -3.46
N GLY A 258 -0.28 6.88 -4.46
CA GLY A 258 0.25 7.09 -5.80
C GLY A 258 -0.28 6.10 -6.85
N VAL A 259 -0.94 5.03 -6.42
CA VAL A 259 -1.58 4.01 -7.28
C VAL A 259 -3.02 3.75 -6.83
N VAL A 260 -3.22 3.49 -5.56
CA VAL A 260 -4.52 3.16 -4.96
C VAL A 260 -5.01 4.35 -4.13
N PRO A 261 -6.24 4.84 -4.41
CA PRO A 261 -6.90 5.83 -3.56
C PRO A 261 -7.16 5.28 -2.16
N GLU A 262 -6.99 6.11 -1.14
CA GLU A 262 -7.26 5.76 0.27
C GLU A 262 -8.65 5.12 0.44
N ILE A 263 -9.67 5.74 -0.16
CA ILE A 263 -11.05 5.27 -0.06
C ILE A 263 -11.27 3.86 -0.63
N SER A 264 -10.47 3.44 -1.62
CA SER A 264 -10.53 2.10 -2.19
C SER A 264 -9.72 1.08 -1.40
N ALA A 265 -8.78 1.53 -0.57
CA ALA A 265 -7.96 0.66 0.28
C ALA A 265 -8.62 0.39 1.65
N HIS A 266 -9.71 1.08 1.97
CA HIS A 266 -10.52 0.84 3.14
C HIS A 266 -11.66 -0.15 2.85
N LEU A 267 -12.12 -0.84 3.88
CA LEU A 267 -13.17 -1.84 3.78
C LEU A 267 -14.09 -1.75 5.01
N ASP A 268 -15.40 -1.67 4.77
CA ASP A 268 -16.39 -1.65 5.84
C ASP A 268 -16.32 -2.92 6.71
N GLY A 269 -16.32 -2.75 8.03
CA GLY A 269 -16.21 -3.85 8.98
C GLY A 269 -14.77 -4.29 9.30
N ALA A 270 -13.75 -3.77 8.59
CA ALA A 270 -12.35 -3.93 8.93
C ALA A 270 -11.85 -2.81 9.84
N LEU A 271 -10.71 -3.01 10.49
CA LEU A 271 -9.93 -1.94 11.08
C LEU A 271 -9.18 -1.19 9.96
N ASN A 272 -9.58 0.03 9.68
CA ASN A 272 -9.00 0.86 8.62
C ASN A 272 -8.00 1.86 9.21
N ILE A 273 -6.79 1.91 8.64
CA ILE A 273 -5.68 2.75 9.08
C ILE A 273 -5.17 3.56 7.89
N SER A 274 -5.10 4.88 8.04
CA SER A 274 -4.49 5.77 7.05
C SER A 274 -3.12 6.24 7.52
N LEU A 275 -2.12 6.18 6.65
CA LEU A 275 -0.75 6.57 6.94
C LEU A 275 -0.27 7.67 5.98
N ASP A 276 0.00 8.85 6.50
CA ASP A 276 0.53 9.96 5.71
C ASP A 276 1.97 9.70 5.23
N GLY A 277 2.26 10.14 4.01
CA GLY A 277 3.57 10.04 3.38
C GLY A 277 3.93 8.64 2.87
N VAL A 278 3.02 7.68 2.88
CA VAL A 278 3.31 6.29 2.49
C VAL A 278 3.02 6.05 1.02
N TYR A 279 4.05 5.62 0.29
CA TYR A 279 4.05 5.30 -1.14
C TYR A 279 3.67 3.84 -1.40
N HIS A 280 3.08 3.58 -2.58
CA HIS A 280 2.53 2.27 -2.93
C HIS A 280 3.59 1.17 -3.06
N SER A 281 4.58 1.38 -3.91
CA SER A 281 5.42 0.30 -4.42
C SER A 281 6.69 0.07 -3.60
N PRO A 282 7.08 -1.19 -3.35
CA PRO A 282 8.42 -1.51 -2.86
C PRO A 282 9.51 -1.10 -3.86
N VAL A 283 9.19 -1.12 -5.16
CA VAL A 283 10.12 -0.75 -6.23
C VAL A 283 10.16 0.77 -6.38
N GLY A 284 11.37 1.34 -6.36
CA GLY A 284 11.58 2.78 -6.42
C GLY A 284 11.21 3.52 -5.13
N SER A 285 10.98 2.79 -4.03
CA SER A 285 10.86 3.37 -2.69
C SER A 285 12.25 3.62 -2.08
N ASP A 286 12.30 4.55 -1.16
CA ASP A 286 13.41 4.79 -0.24
C ASP A 286 12.85 5.16 1.14
N ASP A 287 13.67 5.07 2.19
CA ASP A 287 13.17 5.25 3.56
C ASP A 287 12.96 6.71 3.96
N MET A 288 13.47 7.67 3.19
CA MET A 288 13.45 9.09 3.54
C MET A 288 12.42 9.89 2.74
N LEU A 289 12.49 9.81 1.41
CA LEU A 289 11.67 10.64 0.53
C LEU A 289 10.44 9.92 0.00
N ARG A 290 10.49 8.60 -0.06
CA ARG A 290 9.42 7.77 -0.62
C ARG A 290 9.27 6.46 0.14
N PRO A 291 8.99 6.54 1.46
CA PRO A 291 8.78 5.34 2.25
C PRO A 291 7.52 4.60 1.77
N TRP A 292 7.62 3.29 1.64
CA TRP A 292 6.48 2.45 1.32
C TRP A 292 6.01 1.67 2.56
N TYR A 293 4.95 0.90 2.45
CA TYR A 293 4.36 0.14 3.55
C TYR A 293 5.35 -0.76 4.31
N GLY A 294 6.37 -1.31 3.61
CA GLY A 294 7.41 -2.15 4.20
C GLY A 294 8.68 -1.41 4.63
N SER A 295 8.73 -0.08 4.56
CA SER A 295 9.82 0.70 5.12
C SER A 295 9.81 0.63 6.64
N PRO A 296 10.97 0.49 7.34
CA PRO A 296 11.03 0.24 8.78
C PRO A 296 10.18 1.20 9.61
N ALA A 297 10.28 2.51 9.38
CA ALA A 297 9.50 3.52 10.10
C ALA A 297 7.97 3.44 9.83
N VAL A 298 7.57 2.86 8.70
CA VAL A 298 6.15 2.62 8.38
C VAL A 298 5.68 1.32 9.01
N VAL A 299 6.49 0.27 9.00
CA VAL A 299 6.21 -0.99 9.67
C VAL A 299 5.94 -0.77 11.17
N GLU A 300 6.70 0.10 11.84
CA GLU A 300 6.48 0.46 13.25
C GLU A 300 5.04 0.91 13.55
N LYS A 301 4.35 1.53 12.58
CA LYS A 301 2.99 2.04 12.75
C LYS A 301 1.92 0.94 12.74
N TRP A 302 2.18 -0.21 12.14
CA TRP A 302 1.19 -1.27 11.98
C TRP A 302 1.63 -2.66 12.48
N ILE A 303 2.92 -2.86 12.81
CA ILE A 303 3.46 -4.17 13.25
C ILE A 303 2.75 -4.75 14.48
N HIS A 304 2.26 -3.90 15.38
CA HIS A 304 1.59 -4.34 16.61
C HIS A 304 0.36 -5.21 16.36
N HIS A 305 -0.26 -5.14 15.17
CA HIS A 305 -1.36 -6.03 14.78
C HIS A 305 -0.90 -7.47 14.53
N LEU A 306 0.38 -7.69 14.20
CA LEU A 306 0.97 -9.02 14.04
C LEU A 306 1.46 -9.61 15.36
N LEU A 307 1.79 -8.77 16.33
CA LEU A 307 2.40 -9.19 17.61
C LEU A 307 1.37 -9.63 18.66
N ASN A 308 0.06 -9.39 18.40
CA ASN A 308 -1.06 -9.63 19.34
C ASN A 308 -1.96 -10.80 18.91
#